data_e574c6609f81a71171492a016eace19b
#
_entry.id   e574c6609f81a71171492a016eace19b
#
_cell.length_a   1.000
_cell.length_b   1.000
_cell.length_c   1.000
_cell.angle_alpha   90.00
_cell.angle_beta   90.00
_cell.angle_gamma   90.00
#
_symmetry.space_group_name_H-M   'P 1'
#
loop_
_entity.id
_entity.type
_entity.pdbx_description
1 polymer ?
#
loop_
_entity_poly.entity_id
_entity_poly.type
_entity_poly.pdbx_seq_one_letter_code
_entity_poly.pdbx_strand_id
1 'polypeptide(L)'
;MSARNSGGKIISPEVSEQKRTALYETYPLLGLAAFVGFALTLWSTNLGPGVGGDATIYLTSAQNLAKGIGLGLVQPDGSFRLLPYSAPLFPLIMSPFAALGLDLIAVARWLNILLFAGLILLVGYTSLKLTANKWQGLVPAGLLAVSPILLPVYSWAMAEPVTLILGFGGLALVLINIDKEISNRPGWLEAGGLLLGLSIAARYSAAAFLGTGLLLCLFRLKLPFWKRVLAAFRMGIVGIIPIAIWMVVQLGQTSSVSARSLLTFNEMAFRFSIFWPQLNSAMLVWLLPASAQGNPSILTFVMGFLPTAMLIVLAALSIWAARKTTESAVHKWISALWLFAGIYIGILLLVYLTTYPPITIDNRMLSPAHTAVLWIAGLLLAKLFEMDLVKPLKVAVVIAMIGAVGWFGLRTIRIVRQNAQTGLGYNAVTWQQSQLIPAIKALPEGQKLVTNETMAVLYLTGRVAEPVAEIYSDRPVYPFTRYGDGPVGADPAEADFKQAHSLLIVFDTLESQFKSIYAEKAAERAKVFTDGLRVVAFGDNGAMYFYPVDFSDE
;
A
#
# COMPACT_ATOMS: atom_id res chain seq x y z
N MET A 1 33.80 -35.71 -8.33
CA MET A 1 33.81 -34.55 -9.20
C MET A 1 33.87 -33.28 -8.33
N SER A 2 34.98 -32.56 -8.32
CA SER A 2 35.15 -31.32 -7.53
C SER A 2 34.54 -30.12 -8.29
N ALA A 3 33.58 -29.44 -7.67
CA ALA A 3 33.02 -28.22 -8.24
C ALA A 3 33.96 -27.02 -7.97
N ARG A 4 34.47 -26.38 -9.03
CA ARG A 4 35.21 -25.11 -8.93
C ARG A 4 34.27 -23.95 -8.76
N ASN A 5 34.46 -23.14 -7.72
CA ASN A 5 33.77 -21.87 -7.55
C ASN A 5 34.54 -20.77 -8.33
N SER A 6 33.86 -19.71 -8.76
CA SER A 6 34.32 -18.63 -9.65
C SER A 6 35.54 -17.80 -9.14
N GLY A 7 36.19 -18.26 -8.09
CA GLY A 7 37.44 -17.69 -7.56
C GLY A 7 38.58 -18.71 -7.42
N GLY A 8 38.52 -19.86 -8.07
CA GLY A 8 39.61 -20.85 -8.07
C GLY A 8 39.80 -21.64 -6.77
N LYS A 9 38.99 -21.43 -5.72
CA LYS A 9 39.01 -22.25 -4.50
C LYS A 9 38.19 -23.52 -4.73
N ILE A 10 38.83 -24.68 -4.64
CA ILE A 10 38.21 -25.99 -4.62
C ILE A 10 37.45 -26.12 -3.30
N ILE A 11 36.12 -26.11 -3.36
CA ILE A 11 35.29 -26.39 -2.19
C ILE A 11 35.22 -27.92 -2.04
N SER A 12 35.58 -28.44 -0.87
CA SER A 12 35.47 -29.87 -0.59
C SER A 12 34.01 -30.36 -0.77
N PRO A 13 33.77 -31.56 -1.27
CA PRO A 13 32.43 -32.14 -1.42
C PRO A 13 31.60 -32.09 -0.13
N GLU A 14 32.23 -32.32 1.02
CA GLU A 14 31.62 -32.24 2.36
C GLU A 14 31.05 -30.88 2.71
N VAL A 15 31.76 -29.77 2.39
CA VAL A 15 31.27 -28.39 2.64
C VAL A 15 30.06 -28.07 1.75
N SER A 16 30.03 -28.63 0.53
CA SER A 16 28.88 -28.46 -0.38
C SER A 16 27.64 -29.23 0.11
N GLU A 17 27.85 -30.38 0.70
CA GLU A 17 26.80 -31.26 1.20
C GLU A 17 26.21 -30.78 2.53
N GLN A 18 27.05 -30.31 3.47
CA GLN A 18 26.61 -29.65 4.71
C GLN A 18 25.78 -28.39 4.43
N LYS A 19 26.19 -27.58 3.45
CA LYS A 19 25.41 -26.40 3.03
C LYS A 19 24.04 -26.79 2.44
N ARG A 20 23.98 -27.88 1.67
CA ARG A 20 22.71 -28.39 1.12
C ARG A 20 21.78 -28.89 2.23
N THR A 21 22.31 -29.67 3.16
CA THR A 21 21.52 -30.22 4.28
C THR A 21 20.93 -29.10 5.14
N ALA A 22 21.73 -28.08 5.52
CA ALA A 22 21.26 -26.92 6.26
C ALA A 22 20.17 -26.12 5.53
N LEU A 23 20.23 -26.05 4.20
CA LEU A 23 19.18 -25.44 3.38
C LEU A 23 17.87 -26.22 3.46
N TYR A 24 17.91 -27.55 3.31
CA TYR A 24 16.71 -28.39 3.36
C TYR A 24 16.03 -28.38 4.72
N GLU A 25 16.78 -28.37 5.82
CA GLU A 25 16.25 -28.26 7.18
C GLU A 25 15.57 -26.92 7.47
N THR A 26 15.90 -25.87 6.71
CA THR A 26 15.34 -24.52 6.92
C THR A 26 14.00 -24.33 6.21
N TYR A 27 13.73 -25.06 5.11
CA TYR A 27 12.49 -24.86 4.36
C TYR A 27 11.20 -25.11 5.16
N PRO A 28 11.09 -26.15 6.01
CA PRO A 28 9.91 -26.34 6.86
C PRO A 28 9.66 -25.18 7.81
N LEU A 29 10.73 -24.58 8.36
CA LEU A 29 10.63 -23.43 9.26
C LEU A 29 10.21 -22.16 8.52
N LEU A 30 10.66 -21.95 7.28
CA LEU A 30 10.15 -20.88 6.41
C LEU A 30 8.68 -21.12 6.06
N GLY A 31 8.30 -22.37 5.78
CA GLY A 31 6.90 -22.75 5.59
C GLY A 31 6.04 -22.45 6.82
N LEU A 32 6.56 -22.73 8.02
CA LEU A 32 5.88 -22.39 9.27
C LEU A 32 5.71 -20.87 9.44
N ALA A 33 6.74 -20.06 9.17
CA ALA A 33 6.63 -18.61 9.21
C ALA A 33 5.58 -18.08 8.22
N ALA A 34 5.56 -18.62 6.99
CA ALA A 34 4.55 -18.29 5.99
C ALA A 34 3.14 -18.72 6.43
N PHE A 35 3.01 -19.91 7.03
CA PHE A 35 1.75 -20.38 7.58
C PHE A 35 1.23 -19.52 8.73
N VAL A 36 2.11 -19.00 9.60
CA VAL A 36 1.73 -18.04 10.64
C VAL A 36 1.14 -16.78 10.02
N GLY A 37 1.81 -16.17 9.02
CA GLY A 37 1.29 -15.00 8.31
C GLY A 37 -0.05 -15.30 7.61
N PHE A 38 -0.16 -16.45 6.94
CA PHE A 38 -1.39 -16.96 6.33
C PHE A 38 -2.54 -17.05 7.35
N ALA A 39 -2.31 -17.73 8.46
CA ALA A 39 -3.33 -17.97 9.50
C ALA A 39 -3.78 -16.66 10.17
N LEU A 40 -2.85 -15.76 10.47
CA LEU A 40 -3.16 -14.45 11.05
C LEU A 40 -4.00 -13.59 10.10
N THR A 41 -3.67 -13.58 8.79
CA THR A 41 -4.43 -12.82 7.79
C THR A 41 -5.81 -13.44 7.57
N LEU A 42 -5.90 -14.78 7.52
CA LEU A 42 -7.17 -15.49 7.42
C LEU A 42 -8.08 -15.15 8.61
N TRP A 43 -7.54 -15.12 9.83
CA TRP A 43 -8.28 -14.75 11.03
C TRP A 43 -8.67 -13.27 11.03
N SER A 44 -7.75 -12.36 10.67
CA SER A 44 -8.01 -10.91 10.57
C SER A 44 -9.15 -10.57 9.60
N THR A 45 -9.35 -11.40 8.58
CA THR A 45 -10.37 -11.19 7.53
C THR A 45 -11.57 -12.13 7.69
N ASN A 46 -11.89 -12.54 8.90
CA ASN A 46 -13.00 -13.47 9.18
C ASN A 46 -14.36 -12.94 8.69
N LEU A 47 -14.61 -11.63 8.84
CA LEU A 47 -15.79 -10.93 8.34
C LEU A 47 -15.61 -10.36 6.91
N GLY A 48 -14.61 -10.84 6.17
CA GLY A 48 -14.21 -10.34 4.85
C GLY A 48 -12.99 -9.42 4.93
N PRO A 49 -12.31 -9.18 3.80
CA PRO A 49 -11.23 -8.20 3.70
C PRO A 49 -11.79 -6.79 3.84
N GLY A 50 -10.95 -5.85 4.26
CA GLY A 50 -11.33 -4.44 4.29
C GLY A 50 -11.65 -3.93 2.88
N VAL A 51 -12.76 -3.22 2.78
CA VAL A 51 -13.16 -2.51 1.56
C VAL A 51 -13.34 -1.05 1.90
N GLY A 52 -12.69 -0.18 1.17
CA GLY A 52 -12.80 1.28 1.27
C GLY A 52 -12.92 1.88 -0.12
N GLY A 53 -12.75 3.19 -0.26
CA GLY A 53 -12.94 3.90 -1.53
C GLY A 53 -12.13 3.29 -2.68
N ASP A 54 -10.80 3.14 -2.52
CA ASP A 54 -9.94 2.57 -3.56
C ASP A 54 -10.33 1.12 -3.91
N ALA A 55 -10.64 0.30 -2.89
CA ALA A 55 -11.06 -1.09 -3.09
C ALA A 55 -12.37 -1.18 -3.88
N THR A 56 -13.35 -0.32 -3.56
CA THR A 56 -14.62 -0.22 -4.29
C THR A 56 -14.36 0.12 -5.76
N ILE A 57 -13.50 1.13 -6.02
CA ILE A 57 -13.10 1.51 -7.38
C ILE A 57 -12.50 0.31 -8.14
N TYR A 58 -11.58 -0.42 -7.53
CA TYR A 58 -10.93 -1.57 -8.17
C TYR A 58 -11.92 -2.70 -8.48
N LEU A 59 -12.75 -3.08 -7.51
CA LEU A 59 -13.68 -4.19 -7.65
C LEU A 59 -14.80 -3.87 -8.64
N THR A 60 -15.37 -2.65 -8.57
CA THR A 60 -16.40 -2.20 -9.53
C THR A 60 -15.81 -2.08 -10.95
N SER A 61 -14.57 -1.57 -11.08
CA SER A 61 -13.91 -1.50 -12.40
C SER A 61 -13.65 -2.88 -12.99
N ALA A 62 -13.31 -3.87 -12.16
CA ALA A 62 -13.15 -5.26 -12.59
C ALA A 62 -14.48 -5.86 -13.08
N GLN A 63 -15.59 -5.59 -12.37
CA GLN A 63 -16.93 -6.00 -12.78
C GLN A 63 -17.36 -5.32 -14.09
N ASN A 64 -17.11 -4.02 -14.23
CA ASN A 64 -17.44 -3.26 -15.43
C ASN A 64 -16.65 -3.77 -16.64
N LEU A 65 -15.37 -4.08 -16.45
CA LEU A 65 -14.55 -4.69 -17.51
C LEU A 65 -15.08 -6.07 -17.92
N ALA A 66 -15.46 -6.91 -16.95
CA ALA A 66 -16.05 -8.23 -17.21
C ALA A 66 -17.39 -8.15 -17.97
N LYS A 67 -18.16 -7.06 -17.75
CA LYS A 67 -19.42 -6.78 -18.48
C LYS A 67 -19.20 -6.12 -19.86
N GLY A 68 -17.95 -5.84 -20.26
CA GLY A 68 -17.62 -5.16 -21.52
C GLY A 68 -17.84 -3.64 -21.50
N ILE A 69 -18.14 -3.04 -20.33
CA ILE A 69 -18.33 -1.58 -20.18
C ILE A 69 -16.98 -0.85 -20.27
N GLY A 70 -15.93 -1.44 -19.65
CA GLY A 70 -14.59 -0.86 -19.63
C GLY A 70 -13.96 -0.84 -18.24
N LEU A 71 -12.67 -0.46 -18.17
CA LEU A 71 -11.91 -0.41 -16.92
C LEU A 71 -12.11 0.94 -16.22
N GLY A 72 -13.21 1.10 -15.50
CA GLY A 72 -13.57 2.35 -14.83
C GLY A 72 -14.93 2.29 -14.14
N LEU A 73 -15.49 3.45 -13.85
CA LEU A 73 -16.74 3.62 -13.14
C LEU A 73 -17.79 4.28 -14.05
N VAL A 74 -19.03 3.88 -13.90
CA VAL A 74 -20.20 4.62 -14.40
C VAL A 74 -20.47 5.74 -13.40
N GLN A 75 -20.64 6.97 -13.92
CA GLN A 75 -20.93 8.16 -13.13
C GLN A 75 -22.44 8.29 -12.89
N PRO A 76 -22.91 9.16 -11.97
CA PRO A 76 -24.32 9.39 -11.72
C PRO A 76 -25.11 9.87 -12.95
N ASP A 77 -24.46 10.59 -13.87
CA ASP A 77 -25.03 11.04 -15.15
C ASP A 77 -25.10 9.93 -16.23
N GLY A 78 -24.68 8.71 -15.88
CA GLY A 78 -24.59 7.56 -16.79
C GLY A 78 -23.34 7.53 -17.67
N SER A 79 -22.49 8.56 -17.65
CA SER A 79 -21.24 8.57 -18.38
C SER A 79 -20.24 7.55 -17.82
N PHE A 80 -19.36 7.04 -18.68
CA PHE A 80 -18.27 6.17 -18.24
C PHE A 80 -16.99 6.97 -18.02
N ARG A 81 -16.37 6.78 -16.86
CA ARG A 81 -15.08 7.38 -16.53
C ARG A 81 -14.03 6.30 -16.34
N LEU A 82 -13.00 6.33 -17.20
CA LEU A 82 -11.83 5.46 -17.07
C LEU A 82 -11.14 5.72 -15.71
N LEU A 83 -10.46 4.72 -15.15
CA LEU A 83 -9.68 4.84 -13.91
C LEU A 83 -8.68 6.01 -13.97
N PRO A 84 -8.95 7.18 -13.34
CA PRO A 84 -8.09 8.36 -13.52
C PRO A 84 -6.89 8.40 -12.57
N TYR A 85 -7.01 7.80 -11.39
CA TYR A 85 -6.02 7.91 -10.31
C TYR A 85 -5.34 6.59 -10.00
N SER A 86 -5.92 5.48 -10.43
CA SER A 86 -5.53 4.13 -10.01
C SER A 86 -4.79 3.40 -11.11
N ALA A 87 -3.79 2.63 -10.71
CA ALA A 87 -3.06 1.76 -11.61
C ALA A 87 -3.93 0.52 -11.99
N PRO A 88 -3.80 -0.03 -13.21
CA PRO A 88 -4.79 -0.94 -13.77
C PRO A 88 -4.64 -2.41 -13.35
N LEU A 89 -3.46 -2.83 -12.83
CA LEU A 89 -3.14 -4.26 -12.73
C LEU A 89 -4.06 -5.01 -11.74
N PHE A 90 -4.39 -4.41 -10.60
CA PHE A 90 -5.23 -5.10 -9.61
C PHE A 90 -6.65 -5.36 -10.15
N PRO A 91 -7.39 -4.39 -10.70
CA PRO A 91 -8.67 -4.68 -11.33
C PRO A 91 -8.56 -5.59 -12.56
N LEU A 92 -7.45 -5.55 -13.32
CA LEU A 92 -7.19 -6.50 -14.41
C LEU A 92 -7.03 -7.94 -13.90
N ILE A 93 -6.35 -8.15 -12.76
CA ILE A 93 -6.26 -9.48 -12.12
C ILE A 93 -7.62 -9.95 -11.65
N MET A 94 -8.49 -9.05 -11.15
CA MET A 94 -9.80 -9.39 -10.61
C MET A 94 -10.84 -9.66 -11.71
N SER A 95 -10.71 -9.05 -12.89
CA SER A 95 -11.73 -9.10 -13.95
C SER A 95 -12.03 -10.50 -14.50
N PRO A 96 -11.08 -11.44 -14.69
CA PRO A 96 -11.41 -12.81 -15.09
C PRO A 96 -12.30 -13.54 -14.09
N PHE A 97 -12.10 -13.30 -12.80
CA PHE A 97 -12.92 -13.88 -11.74
C PHE A 97 -14.34 -13.29 -11.74
N ALA A 98 -14.46 -11.98 -12.03
CA ALA A 98 -15.75 -11.34 -12.24
C ALA A 98 -16.49 -11.93 -13.44
N ALA A 99 -15.79 -12.18 -14.57
CA ALA A 99 -16.36 -12.80 -15.76
C ALA A 99 -16.85 -14.24 -15.50
N LEU A 100 -16.22 -14.95 -14.57
CA LEU A 100 -16.65 -16.27 -14.10
C LEU A 100 -17.79 -16.23 -13.06
N GLY A 101 -18.28 -15.03 -12.70
CA GLY A 101 -19.35 -14.86 -11.70
C GLY A 101 -18.91 -15.12 -10.26
N LEU A 102 -17.60 -15.14 -9.96
CA LEU A 102 -17.10 -15.36 -8.62
C LEU A 102 -17.25 -14.12 -7.74
N ASP A 103 -17.43 -14.33 -6.44
CA ASP A 103 -17.40 -13.25 -5.46
C ASP A 103 -16.00 -12.63 -5.37
N LEU A 104 -15.86 -11.40 -5.88
CA LEU A 104 -14.59 -10.69 -5.91
C LEU A 104 -14.05 -10.37 -4.52
N ILE A 105 -14.89 -10.30 -3.50
CA ILE A 105 -14.48 -10.10 -2.11
C ILE A 105 -13.74 -11.35 -1.60
N ALA A 106 -14.33 -12.51 -1.85
CA ALA A 106 -13.68 -13.78 -1.51
C ALA A 106 -12.39 -13.98 -2.31
N VAL A 107 -12.39 -13.66 -3.61
CA VAL A 107 -11.18 -13.75 -4.45
C VAL A 107 -10.08 -12.82 -3.94
N ALA A 108 -10.37 -11.55 -3.66
CA ALA A 108 -9.41 -10.60 -3.13
C ALA A 108 -8.85 -11.03 -1.76
N ARG A 109 -9.71 -11.57 -0.89
CA ARG A 109 -9.32 -12.15 0.40
C ARG A 109 -8.26 -13.24 0.22
N TRP A 110 -8.57 -14.27 -0.57
CA TRP A 110 -7.67 -15.39 -0.79
C TRP A 110 -6.39 -15.00 -1.50
N LEU A 111 -6.48 -14.12 -2.50
CA LEU A 111 -5.33 -13.58 -3.20
C LEU A 111 -4.36 -12.91 -2.21
N ASN A 112 -4.85 -12.02 -1.36
CA ASN A 112 -4.01 -11.29 -0.42
C ASN A 112 -3.40 -12.19 0.67
N ILE A 113 -4.15 -13.18 1.18
CA ILE A 113 -3.63 -14.18 2.12
C ILE A 113 -2.46 -14.95 1.50
N LEU A 114 -2.63 -15.43 0.27
CA LEU A 114 -1.58 -16.17 -0.45
C LEU A 114 -0.38 -15.29 -0.79
N LEU A 115 -0.62 -14.01 -1.17
CA LEU A 115 0.45 -13.06 -1.45
C LEU A 115 1.26 -12.70 -0.19
N PHE A 116 0.62 -12.64 0.99
CA PHE A 116 1.35 -12.42 2.24
C PHE A 116 2.27 -13.59 2.58
N ALA A 117 1.74 -14.81 2.55
CA ALA A 117 2.55 -16.02 2.72
C ALA A 117 3.68 -16.07 1.67
N GLY A 118 3.37 -15.72 0.41
CA GLY A 118 4.34 -15.62 -0.68
C GLY A 118 5.44 -14.60 -0.43
N LEU A 119 5.13 -13.42 0.12
CA LEU A 119 6.13 -12.40 0.47
C LEU A 119 7.07 -12.90 1.57
N ILE A 120 6.52 -13.54 2.61
CA ILE A 120 7.31 -14.11 3.71
C ILE A 120 8.29 -15.16 3.16
N LEU A 121 7.79 -16.06 2.30
CA LEU A 121 8.63 -17.07 1.63
C LEU A 121 9.67 -16.43 0.72
N LEU A 122 9.31 -15.43 -0.07
CA LEU A 122 10.22 -14.71 -0.96
C LEU A 122 11.38 -14.10 -0.18
N VAL A 123 11.09 -13.39 0.91
CA VAL A 123 12.09 -12.74 1.77
C VAL A 123 12.99 -13.78 2.42
N GLY A 124 12.43 -14.80 3.04
CA GLY A 124 13.18 -15.86 3.70
C GLY A 124 14.03 -16.67 2.73
N TYR A 125 13.44 -17.12 1.61
CA TYR A 125 14.14 -17.91 0.57
C TYR A 125 15.27 -17.10 -0.09
N THR A 126 15.01 -15.84 -0.45
CA THR A 126 16.02 -14.98 -1.07
C THR A 126 17.19 -14.76 -0.14
N SER A 127 16.93 -14.43 1.13
CA SER A 127 17.96 -14.25 2.14
C SER A 127 18.77 -15.52 2.36
N LEU A 128 18.10 -16.67 2.51
CA LEU A 128 18.74 -17.97 2.67
C LEU A 128 19.62 -18.33 1.46
N LYS A 129 19.10 -18.11 0.25
CA LYS A 129 19.82 -18.44 -0.99
C LYS A 129 21.08 -17.59 -1.20
N LEU A 130 21.03 -16.32 -0.80
CA LEU A 130 22.17 -15.40 -0.93
C LEU A 130 23.26 -15.67 0.11
N THR A 131 22.88 -16.07 1.31
CA THR A 131 23.78 -16.15 2.47
C THR A 131 24.16 -17.60 2.81
N ALA A 132 23.39 -18.58 2.36
CA ALA A 132 23.46 -19.97 2.76
C ALA A 132 23.40 -20.18 4.30
N ASN A 133 22.70 -19.26 4.99
CA ASN A 133 22.59 -19.24 6.43
C ASN A 133 21.12 -19.22 6.87
N LYS A 134 20.75 -20.19 7.72
CA LYS A 134 19.38 -20.38 8.19
C LYS A 134 18.81 -19.16 8.92
N TRP A 135 19.60 -18.54 9.78
CA TRP A 135 19.13 -17.39 10.59
C TRP A 135 18.84 -16.16 9.74
N GLN A 136 19.65 -15.95 8.70
CA GLN A 136 19.45 -14.84 7.77
C GLN A 136 18.23 -15.03 6.87
N GLY A 137 17.73 -16.27 6.73
CA GLY A 137 16.43 -16.53 6.13
C GLY A 137 15.27 -16.42 7.12
N LEU A 138 15.44 -17.01 8.31
CA LEU A 138 14.35 -17.15 9.28
C LEU A 138 13.99 -15.84 10.01
N VAL A 139 14.99 -15.03 10.38
CA VAL A 139 14.75 -13.82 11.19
C VAL A 139 13.94 -12.78 10.43
N PRO A 140 14.32 -12.36 9.19
CA PRO A 140 13.48 -11.43 8.43
C PRO A 140 12.11 -12.03 8.08
N ALA A 141 12.01 -13.32 7.72
CA ALA A 141 10.73 -13.97 7.46
C ALA A 141 9.82 -13.96 8.69
N GLY A 142 10.36 -14.27 9.88
CA GLY A 142 9.63 -14.22 11.14
C GLY A 142 9.14 -12.83 11.52
N LEU A 143 9.97 -11.80 11.35
CA LEU A 143 9.57 -10.40 11.59
C LEU A 143 8.45 -9.96 10.64
N LEU A 144 8.50 -10.34 9.36
CA LEU A 144 7.43 -10.04 8.43
C LEU A 144 6.12 -10.76 8.80
N ALA A 145 6.21 -12.04 9.17
CA ALA A 145 5.03 -12.87 9.50
C ALA A 145 4.18 -12.29 10.63
N VAL A 146 4.83 -11.60 11.59
CA VAL A 146 4.17 -10.98 12.74
C VAL A 146 4.17 -9.44 12.66
N SER A 147 4.34 -8.85 11.49
CA SER A 147 4.37 -7.40 11.33
C SER A 147 3.01 -6.75 11.56
N PRO A 148 2.86 -5.87 12.58
CA PRO A 148 1.59 -5.16 12.85
C PRO A 148 1.26 -4.10 11.80
N ILE A 149 2.18 -3.82 10.87
CA ILE A 149 1.99 -2.88 9.76
C ILE A 149 1.62 -3.62 8.47
N LEU A 150 2.28 -4.72 8.15
CA LEU A 150 2.01 -5.45 6.91
C LEU A 150 0.71 -6.23 6.98
N LEU A 151 0.39 -6.85 8.12
CA LEU A 151 -0.85 -7.62 8.24
C LEU A 151 -2.10 -6.79 7.91
N PRO A 152 -2.29 -5.54 8.43
CA PRO A 152 -3.39 -4.68 7.98
C PRO A 152 -3.37 -4.44 6.47
N VAL A 153 -2.21 -4.19 5.85
CA VAL A 153 -2.10 -3.98 4.40
C VAL A 153 -2.63 -5.17 3.62
N TYR A 154 -2.33 -6.39 4.06
CA TYR A 154 -2.81 -7.63 3.43
C TYR A 154 -4.24 -8.01 3.84
N SER A 155 -4.80 -7.34 4.84
CA SER A 155 -6.20 -7.55 5.25
C SER A 155 -7.20 -6.72 4.45
N TRP A 156 -6.76 -5.81 3.56
CA TRP A 156 -7.63 -4.99 2.70
C TRP A 156 -7.59 -5.45 1.25
N ALA A 157 -8.71 -5.32 0.52
CA ALA A 157 -8.81 -5.65 -0.91
C ALA A 157 -8.14 -4.57 -1.78
N MET A 158 -6.80 -4.51 -1.74
CA MET A 158 -5.99 -3.43 -2.27
C MET A 158 -4.86 -3.93 -3.18
N ALA A 159 -4.26 -3.02 -3.95
CA ALA A 159 -3.20 -3.34 -4.91
C ALA A 159 -1.79 -3.50 -4.28
N GLU A 160 -1.60 -3.06 -3.02
CA GLU A 160 -0.31 -3.13 -2.32
C GLU A 160 0.26 -4.55 -2.22
N PRO A 161 -0.52 -5.60 -1.87
CA PRO A 161 -0.02 -6.97 -1.85
C PRO A 161 0.62 -7.41 -3.17
N VAL A 162 -0.03 -7.12 -4.30
CA VAL A 162 0.48 -7.41 -5.64
C VAL A 162 1.76 -6.60 -5.92
N THR A 163 1.77 -5.32 -5.55
CA THR A 163 2.92 -4.44 -5.72
C THR A 163 4.15 -4.96 -4.99
N LEU A 164 3.99 -5.37 -3.73
CA LEU A 164 5.09 -5.84 -2.88
C LEU A 164 5.70 -7.14 -3.41
N ILE A 165 4.89 -8.11 -3.78
CA ILE A 165 5.40 -9.39 -4.28
C ILE A 165 6.11 -9.25 -5.63
N LEU A 166 5.54 -8.45 -6.55
CA LEU A 166 6.14 -8.20 -7.86
C LEU A 166 7.41 -7.35 -7.74
N GLY A 167 7.38 -6.27 -6.96
CA GLY A 167 8.51 -5.38 -6.77
C GLY A 167 9.70 -6.06 -6.10
N PHE A 168 9.51 -6.67 -4.94
CA PHE A 168 10.58 -7.39 -4.25
C PHE A 168 11.00 -8.67 -4.97
N GLY A 169 10.07 -9.37 -5.64
CA GLY A 169 10.38 -10.51 -6.49
C GLY A 169 11.26 -10.12 -7.68
N GLY A 170 10.94 -9.02 -8.35
CA GLY A 170 11.75 -8.47 -9.42
C GLY A 170 13.15 -8.05 -8.95
N LEU A 171 13.27 -7.33 -7.82
CA LEU A 171 14.57 -6.99 -7.23
C LEU A 171 15.37 -8.22 -6.83
N ALA A 172 14.72 -9.22 -6.23
CA ALA A 172 15.38 -10.48 -5.87
C ALA A 172 15.93 -11.18 -7.12
N LEU A 173 15.15 -11.23 -8.20
CA LEU A 173 15.56 -11.84 -9.45
C LEU A 173 16.76 -11.11 -10.07
N VAL A 174 16.75 -9.78 -10.09
CA VAL A 174 17.87 -8.97 -10.56
C VAL A 174 19.13 -9.23 -9.72
N LEU A 175 19.03 -9.15 -8.38
CA LEU A 175 20.18 -9.25 -7.49
C LEU A 175 20.79 -10.66 -7.42
N ILE A 176 19.97 -11.71 -7.47
CA ILE A 176 20.48 -13.10 -7.50
C ILE A 176 21.30 -13.36 -8.77
N ASN A 177 21.02 -12.65 -9.85
CA ASN A 177 21.65 -12.89 -11.15
C ASN A 177 22.69 -11.83 -11.55
N ILE A 178 22.81 -10.72 -10.83
CA ILE A 178 23.68 -9.59 -11.19
C ILE A 178 25.18 -9.94 -11.16
N ASP A 179 25.57 -10.91 -10.32
CA ASP A 179 26.95 -11.38 -10.20
C ASP A 179 27.27 -12.59 -11.11
N LYS A 180 26.25 -13.12 -11.82
CA LYS A 180 26.44 -14.27 -12.71
C LYS A 180 26.77 -13.79 -14.12
N GLU A 181 27.53 -14.60 -14.86
CA GLU A 181 27.78 -14.32 -16.27
C GLU A 181 26.44 -14.28 -17.04
N ILE A 182 26.18 -13.16 -17.71
CA ILE A 182 24.94 -12.94 -18.48
C ILE A 182 24.79 -13.99 -19.61
N SER A 183 25.94 -14.45 -20.16
CA SER A 183 25.96 -15.48 -21.19
C SER A 183 25.28 -16.79 -20.76
N ASN A 184 25.28 -17.10 -19.47
CA ASN A 184 24.77 -18.37 -18.96
C ASN A 184 23.27 -18.33 -18.60
N ARG A 185 22.62 -17.17 -18.66
CA ARG A 185 21.20 -16.98 -18.32
C ARG A 185 20.56 -15.82 -19.09
N PRO A 186 20.32 -15.96 -20.38
CA PRO A 186 19.64 -14.94 -21.16
C PRO A 186 18.20 -14.74 -20.62
N GLY A 187 17.75 -13.48 -20.61
CA GLY A 187 16.36 -13.14 -20.27
C GLY A 187 16.05 -12.89 -18.79
N TRP A 188 16.95 -13.19 -17.85
CA TRP A 188 16.66 -13.00 -16.42
C TRP A 188 16.53 -11.53 -16.00
N LEU A 189 17.32 -10.65 -16.62
CA LEU A 189 17.23 -9.21 -16.37
C LEU A 189 15.93 -8.65 -16.92
N GLU A 190 15.53 -9.09 -18.10
CA GLU A 190 14.28 -8.72 -18.75
C GLU A 190 13.07 -9.24 -17.93
N ALA A 191 13.12 -10.49 -17.44
CA ALA A 191 12.09 -11.02 -16.56
C ALA A 191 12.01 -10.24 -15.24
N GLY A 192 13.15 -9.86 -14.66
CA GLY A 192 13.22 -8.94 -13.52
C GLY A 192 12.59 -7.60 -13.85
N GLY A 193 12.95 -7.00 -15.00
CA GLY A 193 12.37 -5.77 -15.52
C GLY A 193 10.86 -5.84 -15.68
N LEU A 194 10.34 -6.94 -16.23
CA LEU A 194 8.89 -7.15 -16.39
C LEU A 194 8.17 -7.18 -15.03
N LEU A 195 8.69 -7.90 -14.03
CA LEU A 195 8.11 -7.93 -12.69
C LEU A 195 8.10 -6.54 -12.04
N LEU A 196 9.22 -5.79 -12.19
CA LEU A 196 9.34 -4.43 -11.69
C LEU A 196 8.34 -3.50 -12.39
N GLY A 197 8.14 -3.66 -13.70
CA GLY A 197 7.17 -2.91 -14.49
C GLY A 197 5.72 -3.25 -14.13
N LEU A 198 5.41 -4.53 -13.95
CA LEU A 198 4.09 -4.96 -13.48
C LEU A 198 3.79 -4.40 -12.07
N SER A 199 4.82 -4.25 -11.21
CA SER A 199 4.62 -3.59 -9.92
C SER A 199 4.20 -2.12 -10.08
N ILE A 200 4.72 -1.41 -11.12
CA ILE A 200 4.28 -0.03 -11.45
C ILE A 200 2.83 -0.04 -11.95
N ALA A 201 2.46 -1.02 -12.78
CA ALA A 201 1.09 -1.19 -13.23
C ALA A 201 0.12 -1.57 -12.09
N ALA A 202 0.62 -2.06 -10.94
CA ALA A 202 -0.16 -2.23 -9.72
C ALA A 202 -0.25 -0.94 -8.89
N ARG A 203 0.85 -0.17 -8.77
CA ARG A 203 0.90 1.15 -8.12
C ARG A 203 2.01 2.01 -8.70
N TYR A 204 1.71 3.23 -9.11
CA TYR A 204 2.67 4.15 -9.74
C TYR A 204 3.90 4.44 -8.87
N SER A 205 3.75 4.49 -7.53
CA SER A 205 4.87 4.67 -6.59
C SER A 205 5.91 3.54 -6.65
N ALA A 206 5.54 2.37 -7.19
CA ALA A 206 6.45 1.24 -7.41
C ALA A 206 7.51 1.50 -8.49
N ALA A 207 7.49 2.65 -9.19
CA ALA A 207 8.58 3.10 -10.05
C ALA A 207 9.94 3.08 -9.33
N ALA A 208 9.94 3.21 -8.00
CA ALA A 208 11.14 3.06 -7.17
C ALA A 208 11.81 1.68 -7.33
N PHE A 209 11.05 0.62 -7.50
CA PHE A 209 11.60 -0.73 -7.72
C PHE A 209 12.35 -0.79 -9.05
N LEU A 210 11.75 -0.31 -10.14
CA LEU A 210 12.39 -0.29 -11.45
C LEU A 210 13.62 0.62 -11.43
N GLY A 211 13.51 1.85 -10.88
CA GLY A 211 14.64 2.76 -10.71
C GLY A 211 15.81 2.13 -9.96
N THR A 212 15.51 1.42 -8.86
CA THR A 212 16.53 0.66 -8.11
C THR A 212 17.18 -0.42 -8.97
N GLY A 213 16.40 -1.22 -9.68
CA GLY A 213 16.89 -2.26 -10.58
C GLY A 213 17.83 -1.70 -11.66
N LEU A 214 17.44 -0.58 -12.29
CA LEU A 214 18.28 0.11 -13.30
C LEU A 214 19.62 0.57 -12.72
N LEU A 215 19.59 1.21 -11.55
CA LEU A 215 20.82 1.66 -10.88
C LEU A 215 21.71 0.48 -10.47
N LEU A 216 21.13 -0.62 -10.01
CA LEU A 216 21.89 -1.83 -9.71
C LEU A 216 22.55 -2.40 -10.98
N CYS A 217 21.86 -2.41 -12.11
CA CYS A 217 22.46 -2.82 -13.39
C CYS A 217 23.62 -1.91 -13.80
N LEU A 218 23.45 -0.60 -13.71
CA LEU A 218 24.46 0.38 -14.11
C LEU A 218 25.72 0.32 -13.23
N PHE A 219 25.55 0.15 -11.92
CA PHE A 219 26.68 0.27 -10.97
C PHE A 219 27.27 -1.05 -10.50
N ARG A 220 26.54 -2.17 -10.64
CA ARG A 220 26.97 -3.46 -10.06
C ARG A 220 27.24 -4.58 -11.06
N LEU A 221 26.73 -4.49 -12.29
CA LEU A 221 27.06 -5.49 -13.30
C LEU A 221 28.58 -5.47 -13.60
N LYS A 222 29.19 -6.65 -13.59
CA LYS A 222 30.63 -6.84 -13.92
C LYS A 222 30.84 -6.87 -15.43
N LEU A 223 30.45 -5.80 -16.11
CA LEU A 223 30.56 -5.62 -17.56
C LEU A 223 31.20 -4.28 -17.89
N PRO A 224 31.75 -4.09 -19.09
CA PRO A 224 32.12 -2.77 -19.60
C PRO A 224 30.94 -1.80 -19.55
N PHE A 225 31.22 -0.52 -19.34
CA PHE A 225 30.18 0.51 -19.12
C PHE A 225 29.03 0.45 -20.13
N TRP A 226 29.35 0.44 -21.42
CA TRP A 226 28.31 0.41 -22.47
C TRP A 226 27.44 -0.85 -22.45
N LYS A 227 28.01 -2.00 -22.07
CA LYS A 227 27.23 -3.25 -21.90
C LYS A 227 26.32 -3.17 -20.67
N ARG A 228 26.72 -2.46 -19.61
CA ARG A 228 25.85 -2.18 -18.44
C ARG A 228 24.69 -1.27 -18.84
N VAL A 229 24.97 -0.20 -19.60
CA VAL A 229 23.95 0.71 -20.12
C VAL A 229 22.97 -0.04 -21.00
N LEU A 230 23.43 -0.87 -21.92
CA LEU A 230 22.55 -1.68 -22.78
C LEU A 230 21.71 -2.68 -21.97
N ALA A 231 22.28 -3.33 -20.96
CA ALA A 231 21.55 -4.25 -20.09
C ALA A 231 20.46 -3.51 -19.28
N ALA A 232 20.80 -2.35 -18.69
CA ALA A 232 19.85 -1.50 -18.00
C ALA A 232 18.74 -0.99 -18.94
N PHE A 233 19.10 -0.58 -20.15
CA PHE A 233 18.15 -0.11 -21.17
C PHE A 233 17.16 -1.22 -21.58
N ARG A 234 17.63 -2.44 -21.88
CA ARG A 234 16.78 -3.59 -22.20
C ARG A 234 15.83 -3.92 -21.07
N MET A 235 16.34 -4.00 -19.84
CA MET A 235 15.53 -4.22 -18.65
C MET A 235 14.49 -3.10 -18.46
N GLY A 236 14.88 -1.84 -18.66
CA GLY A 236 14.03 -0.67 -18.55
C GLY A 236 12.90 -0.64 -19.59
N ILE A 237 13.21 -0.93 -20.86
CA ILE A 237 12.20 -1.02 -21.92
C ILE A 237 11.15 -2.06 -21.52
N VAL A 238 11.57 -3.29 -21.20
CA VAL A 238 10.64 -4.35 -20.82
C VAL A 238 9.82 -3.97 -19.58
N GLY A 239 10.45 -3.29 -18.62
CA GLY A 239 9.78 -2.80 -17.41
C GLY A 239 8.77 -1.68 -17.66
N ILE A 240 8.99 -0.83 -18.65
CA ILE A 240 8.08 0.29 -18.96
C ILE A 240 6.86 -0.17 -19.78
N ILE A 241 6.97 -1.23 -20.57
CA ILE A 241 5.90 -1.69 -21.47
C ILE A 241 4.53 -1.79 -20.78
N PRO A 242 4.34 -2.45 -19.61
CA PRO A 242 3.02 -2.60 -19.00
C PRO A 242 2.35 -1.26 -18.70
N ILE A 243 3.11 -0.30 -18.17
CA ILE A 243 2.56 1.01 -17.83
C ILE A 243 2.42 1.92 -19.05
N ALA A 244 3.29 1.79 -20.06
CA ALA A 244 3.20 2.55 -21.29
C ALA A 244 1.92 2.19 -22.07
N ILE A 245 1.58 0.90 -22.16
CA ILE A 245 0.33 0.45 -22.76
C ILE A 245 -0.86 1.13 -22.06
N TRP A 246 -0.87 1.13 -20.73
CA TRP A 246 -1.93 1.77 -19.95
C TRP A 246 -2.00 3.28 -20.20
N MET A 247 -0.86 3.98 -20.23
CA MET A 247 -0.82 5.41 -20.52
C MET A 247 -1.36 5.76 -21.92
N VAL A 248 -1.06 4.92 -22.92
CA VAL A 248 -1.62 5.09 -24.27
C VAL A 248 -3.13 4.93 -24.26
N VAL A 249 -3.67 3.94 -23.53
CA VAL A 249 -5.12 3.76 -23.37
C VAL A 249 -5.75 4.97 -22.68
N GLN A 250 -5.14 5.51 -21.64
CA GLN A 250 -5.62 6.71 -20.95
C GLN A 250 -5.63 7.93 -21.87
N LEU A 251 -4.56 8.19 -22.60
CA LEU A 251 -4.46 9.33 -23.53
C LEU A 251 -5.49 9.23 -24.66
N GLY A 252 -5.85 8.02 -25.08
CA GLY A 252 -6.87 7.80 -26.13
C GLY A 252 -8.30 8.10 -25.66
N GLN A 253 -8.56 8.07 -24.36
CA GLN A 253 -9.91 8.29 -23.80
C GLN A 253 -10.04 9.58 -22.97
N THR A 254 -8.94 10.09 -22.46
CA THR A 254 -8.91 11.32 -21.65
C THR A 254 -7.82 12.24 -22.19
N SER A 255 -8.06 13.56 -22.21
CA SER A 255 -7.05 14.54 -22.62
C SER A 255 -5.85 14.68 -21.68
N SER A 256 -5.83 13.93 -20.55
CA SER A 256 -4.76 13.99 -19.56
C SER A 256 -4.41 12.61 -19.00
N VAL A 257 -3.11 12.37 -18.78
CA VAL A 257 -2.58 11.15 -18.14
C VAL A 257 -2.75 11.17 -16.62
N SER A 258 -3.01 12.34 -16.05
CA SER A 258 -3.14 12.53 -14.59
C SER A 258 -4.26 13.51 -14.30
N ALA A 259 -5.15 13.12 -13.40
CA ALA A 259 -6.16 14.02 -12.85
C ALA A 259 -5.60 14.89 -11.70
N ARG A 260 -4.29 14.89 -11.48
CA ARG A 260 -3.62 15.74 -10.48
C ARG A 260 -3.05 16.98 -11.14
N SER A 261 -3.29 18.15 -10.54
CA SER A 261 -2.68 19.42 -10.93
C SER A 261 -1.30 19.59 -10.28
N LEU A 262 -0.45 20.40 -10.91
CA LEU A 262 0.83 20.80 -10.32
C LEU A 262 0.64 22.02 -9.40
N LEU A 263 1.41 22.04 -8.32
CA LEU A 263 1.38 23.09 -7.31
C LEU A 263 2.29 24.26 -7.65
N THR A 264 1.98 25.43 -7.06
CA THR A 264 2.87 26.59 -7.05
C THR A 264 4.07 26.38 -6.13
N PHE A 265 5.15 27.14 -6.35
CA PHE A 265 6.37 27.03 -5.55
C PHE A 265 6.15 27.32 -4.05
N ASN A 266 5.29 28.30 -3.73
CA ASN A 266 4.99 28.65 -2.33
C ASN A 266 4.26 27.50 -1.60
N GLU A 267 3.33 26.84 -2.26
CA GLU A 267 2.64 25.67 -1.72
C GLU A 267 3.60 24.50 -1.51
N MET A 268 4.56 24.27 -2.44
CA MET A 268 5.60 23.26 -2.28
C MET A 268 6.47 23.52 -1.05
N ALA A 269 6.87 24.78 -0.81
CA ALA A 269 7.69 25.15 0.36
C ALA A 269 6.94 24.88 1.67
N PHE A 270 5.66 25.24 1.74
CA PHE A 270 4.81 24.92 2.89
C PHE A 270 4.71 23.41 3.13
N ARG A 271 4.45 22.63 2.08
CA ARG A 271 4.36 21.16 2.20
C ARG A 271 5.66 20.50 2.61
N PHE A 272 6.80 21.03 2.17
CA PHE A 272 8.10 20.53 2.61
C PHE A 272 8.27 20.61 4.13
N SER A 273 7.79 21.70 4.75
CA SER A 273 7.89 21.88 6.20
C SER A 273 7.05 20.86 6.99
N ILE A 274 5.94 20.39 6.44
CA ILE A 274 5.03 19.44 7.10
C ILE A 274 5.28 17.96 6.71
N PHE A 275 5.98 17.71 5.61
CA PHE A 275 6.25 16.34 5.14
C PHE A 275 7.00 15.50 6.17
N TRP A 276 8.07 16.06 6.73
CA TRP A 276 8.92 15.32 7.67
C TRP A 276 8.22 14.96 8.98
N PRO A 277 7.50 15.87 9.64
CA PRO A 277 6.64 15.53 10.77
C PRO A 277 5.61 14.44 10.47
N GLN A 278 4.93 14.51 9.32
CA GLN A 278 3.97 13.48 8.90
C GLN A 278 4.64 12.12 8.68
N LEU A 279 5.78 12.11 7.99
CA LEU A 279 6.56 10.89 7.76
C LEU A 279 6.98 10.23 9.08
N ASN A 280 7.53 11.02 10.02
CA ASN A 280 7.92 10.51 11.34
C ASN A 280 6.72 10.01 12.14
N SER A 281 5.61 10.71 12.12
CA SER A 281 4.37 10.26 12.79
C SER A 281 3.88 8.93 12.22
N ALA A 282 3.86 8.77 10.90
CA ALA A 282 3.49 7.51 10.26
C ALA A 282 4.47 6.37 10.60
N MET A 283 5.79 6.66 10.62
CA MET A 283 6.81 5.67 10.99
C MET A 283 6.82 5.35 12.50
N LEU A 284 6.36 6.27 13.37
CA LEU A 284 6.27 6.01 14.80
C LEU A 284 5.34 4.83 15.11
N VAL A 285 4.30 4.63 14.28
CA VAL A 285 3.39 3.47 14.38
C VAL A 285 4.12 2.15 14.13
N TRP A 286 5.29 2.14 13.47
CA TRP A 286 6.09 0.92 13.32
C TRP A 286 6.61 0.39 14.66
N LEU A 287 6.89 1.30 15.61
CA LEU A 287 7.47 0.99 16.92
C LEU A 287 6.41 0.92 18.02
N LEU A 288 5.45 1.87 18.00
CA LEU A 288 4.46 2.07 19.04
C LEU A 288 3.03 2.03 18.46
N PRO A 289 2.03 1.56 19.23
CA PRO A 289 0.65 1.63 18.77
C PRO A 289 0.18 3.08 18.65
N ALA A 290 -0.75 3.34 17.71
CA ALA A 290 -1.29 4.68 17.46
C ALA A 290 -1.90 5.34 18.72
N SER A 291 -2.49 4.54 19.60
CA SER A 291 -3.04 5.00 20.89
C SER A 291 -2.00 5.61 21.86
N ALA A 292 -0.72 5.36 21.65
CA ALA A 292 0.35 5.95 22.46
C ALA A 292 0.71 7.39 22.06
N GLN A 293 0.11 7.93 20.99
CA GLN A 293 0.44 9.25 20.43
C GLN A 293 -0.38 10.41 21.02
N GLY A 294 -1.21 10.16 22.04
CA GLY A 294 -2.36 11.01 22.41
C GLY A 294 -2.13 12.14 23.42
N ASN A 295 -0.90 12.58 23.78
CA ASN A 295 -0.72 13.75 24.65
C ASN A 295 0.47 14.63 24.24
N PRO A 296 0.31 15.97 24.11
CA PRO A 296 1.40 16.90 23.84
C PRO A 296 2.26 17.07 25.10
N SER A 297 3.27 16.23 25.26
CA SER A 297 4.27 16.33 26.31
C SER A 297 5.68 16.34 25.69
N ILE A 298 6.70 16.69 26.47
CA ILE A 298 8.12 16.56 26.08
C ILE A 298 8.40 15.15 25.55
N LEU A 299 7.72 14.13 26.10
CA LEU A 299 7.79 12.75 25.61
C LEU A 299 7.32 12.61 24.16
N THR A 300 6.26 13.31 23.74
CA THR A 300 5.74 13.30 22.37
C THR A 300 6.74 13.93 21.39
N PHE A 301 7.43 14.99 21.81
CA PHE A 301 8.49 15.60 21.03
C PHE A 301 9.68 14.64 20.82
N VAL A 302 10.16 14.01 21.89
CA VAL A 302 11.23 13.00 21.82
C VAL A 302 10.81 11.80 20.97
N MET A 303 9.59 11.31 21.15
CA MET A 303 9.04 10.21 20.35
C MET A 303 8.93 10.56 18.85
N GLY A 304 8.69 11.82 18.49
CA GLY A 304 8.66 12.28 17.10
C GLY A 304 9.99 12.06 16.36
N PHE A 305 11.12 12.03 17.04
CA PHE A 305 12.45 11.75 16.45
C PHE A 305 12.86 10.27 16.51
N LEU A 306 12.16 9.45 17.28
CA LEU A 306 12.52 8.05 17.48
C LEU A 306 12.62 7.23 16.17
N PRO A 307 11.69 7.36 15.19
CA PRO A 307 11.82 6.64 13.91
C PRO A 307 13.07 7.04 13.14
N THR A 308 13.36 8.34 13.08
CA THR A 308 14.59 8.84 12.43
C THR A 308 15.84 8.30 13.10
N ALA A 309 15.90 8.34 14.44
CA ALA A 309 17.01 7.79 15.21
C ALA A 309 17.18 6.29 14.95
N MET A 310 16.07 5.53 14.89
CA MET A 310 16.11 4.10 14.53
C MET A 310 16.71 3.87 13.14
N LEU A 311 16.30 4.65 12.13
CA LEU A 311 16.86 4.53 10.78
C LEU A 311 18.35 4.88 10.73
N ILE A 312 18.79 5.91 11.46
CA ILE A 312 20.20 6.27 11.58
C ILE A 312 21.00 5.14 12.23
N VAL A 313 20.50 4.56 13.32
CA VAL A 313 21.14 3.43 14.00
C VAL A 313 21.23 2.21 13.06
N LEU A 314 20.15 1.88 12.35
CA LEU A 314 20.16 0.78 11.38
C LEU A 314 21.17 1.03 10.23
N ALA A 315 21.26 2.27 9.74
CA ALA A 315 22.24 2.64 8.72
C ALA A 315 23.68 2.53 9.25
N ALA A 316 23.93 3.03 10.46
CA ALA A 316 25.24 2.92 11.11
C ALA A 316 25.63 1.46 11.35
N LEU A 317 24.72 0.62 11.82
CA LEU A 317 24.93 -0.83 11.98
C LEU A 317 25.20 -1.52 10.63
N SER A 318 24.50 -1.10 9.56
CA SER A 318 24.73 -1.62 8.21
C SER A 318 26.15 -1.32 7.73
N ILE A 319 26.62 -0.09 7.92
CA ILE A 319 27.99 0.35 7.57
C ILE A 319 29.03 -0.37 8.43
N TRP A 320 28.76 -0.47 9.74
CA TRP A 320 29.67 -1.16 10.66
C TRP A 320 29.81 -2.65 10.32
N ALA A 321 28.69 -3.35 10.07
CA ALA A 321 28.70 -4.74 9.66
C ALA A 321 29.45 -4.93 8.33
N ALA A 322 29.27 -4.01 7.39
CA ALA A 322 29.99 -4.03 6.11
C ALA A 322 31.50 -3.93 6.25
N ARG A 323 31.99 -3.18 7.24
CA ARG A 323 33.44 -3.03 7.51
C ARG A 323 34.04 -4.24 8.23
N LYS A 324 33.24 -4.98 8.98
CA LYS A 324 33.71 -6.10 9.82
C LYS A 324 33.71 -7.46 9.14
N THR A 325 33.02 -7.60 8.02
CA THR A 325 32.81 -8.91 7.38
C THR A 325 33.15 -8.88 5.89
N THR A 326 33.78 -9.93 5.42
CA THR A 326 34.12 -10.12 3.98
C THR A 326 32.94 -10.69 3.16
N GLU A 327 31.80 -10.98 3.79
CA GLU A 327 30.61 -11.53 3.10
C GLU A 327 29.93 -10.48 2.22
N SER A 328 30.28 -10.47 0.95
CA SER A 328 29.82 -9.48 -0.01
C SER A 328 28.32 -9.57 -0.35
N ALA A 329 27.71 -10.75 -0.22
CA ALA A 329 26.31 -10.97 -0.65
C ALA A 329 25.29 -10.27 0.26
N VAL A 330 25.43 -10.38 1.59
CA VAL A 330 24.54 -9.71 2.56
C VAL A 330 24.62 -8.20 2.41
N HIS A 331 25.84 -7.64 2.29
CA HIS A 331 26.03 -6.20 2.14
C HIS A 331 25.45 -5.66 0.84
N LYS A 332 25.59 -6.42 -0.26
CA LYS A 332 24.97 -6.06 -1.53
C LYS A 332 23.46 -6.00 -1.44
N TRP A 333 22.87 -6.93 -0.68
CA TRP A 333 21.43 -6.95 -0.48
C TRP A 333 20.96 -5.80 0.41
N ILE A 334 21.57 -5.61 1.58
CA ILE A 334 21.27 -4.51 2.49
C ILE A 334 21.41 -3.15 1.79
N SER A 335 22.48 -2.93 1.02
CA SER A 335 22.67 -1.67 0.30
C SER A 335 21.67 -1.48 -0.86
N ALA A 336 21.20 -2.55 -1.48
CA ALA A 336 20.11 -2.48 -2.48
C ALA A 336 18.77 -2.12 -1.83
N LEU A 337 18.47 -2.67 -0.66
CA LEU A 337 17.26 -2.33 0.09
C LEU A 337 17.28 -0.88 0.60
N TRP A 338 18.45 -0.38 1.05
CA TRP A 338 18.61 1.04 1.41
C TRP A 338 18.44 1.96 0.20
N LEU A 339 19.04 1.59 -0.95
CA LEU A 339 18.87 2.33 -2.19
C LEU A 339 17.40 2.38 -2.59
N PHE A 340 16.70 1.25 -2.53
CA PHE A 340 15.26 1.19 -2.79
C PHE A 340 14.46 2.08 -1.84
N ALA A 341 14.69 1.97 -0.53
CA ALA A 341 13.98 2.76 0.47
C ALA A 341 14.19 4.27 0.26
N GLY A 342 15.42 4.68 -0.06
CA GLY A 342 15.76 6.08 -0.36
C GLY A 342 15.05 6.60 -1.62
N ILE A 343 15.08 5.84 -2.72
CA ILE A 343 14.38 6.19 -3.96
C ILE A 343 12.87 6.25 -3.73
N TYR A 344 12.31 5.27 -3.00
CA TYR A 344 10.89 5.21 -2.71
C TYR A 344 10.40 6.43 -1.92
N ILE A 345 11.08 6.78 -0.84
CA ILE A 345 10.76 7.97 -0.04
C ILE A 345 10.99 9.25 -0.87
N GLY A 346 12.03 9.29 -1.71
CA GLY A 346 12.27 10.40 -2.64
C GLY A 346 11.11 10.61 -3.64
N ILE A 347 10.57 9.53 -4.21
CA ILE A 347 9.39 9.60 -5.10
C ILE A 347 8.15 10.05 -4.32
N LEU A 348 7.92 9.52 -3.11
CA LEU A 348 6.80 9.98 -2.29
C LEU A 348 6.91 11.47 -1.95
N LEU A 349 8.09 11.93 -1.57
CA LEU A 349 8.36 13.35 -1.32
C LEU A 349 8.08 14.18 -2.59
N LEU A 350 8.62 13.77 -3.73
CA LEU A 350 8.40 14.48 -5.00
C LEU A 350 6.90 14.62 -5.31
N VAL A 351 6.16 13.51 -5.28
CA VAL A 351 4.72 13.53 -5.57
C VAL A 351 3.96 14.35 -4.52
N TYR A 352 4.30 14.22 -3.24
CA TYR A 352 3.67 14.99 -2.16
C TYR A 352 3.87 16.51 -2.33
N LEU A 353 5.07 16.92 -2.74
CA LEU A 353 5.40 18.33 -2.93
C LEU A 353 4.79 18.92 -4.19
N THR A 354 4.70 18.14 -5.28
CA THR A 354 4.41 18.70 -6.60
C THR A 354 2.97 18.56 -7.04
N THR A 355 2.17 17.64 -6.43
CA THR A 355 0.82 17.33 -6.95
C THR A 355 -0.30 17.67 -6.00
N TYR A 356 -1.44 18.07 -6.57
CA TYR A 356 -2.69 18.26 -5.85
C TYR A 356 -3.80 17.36 -6.43
N PRO A 357 -4.67 16.74 -5.63
CA PRO A 357 -4.64 16.66 -4.16
C PRO A 357 -3.41 15.91 -3.63
N PRO A 358 -2.96 16.20 -2.38
CA PRO A 358 -1.81 15.54 -1.80
C PRO A 358 -2.05 14.04 -1.62
N ILE A 359 -0.97 13.26 -1.70
CA ILE A 359 -1.01 11.89 -1.22
C ILE A 359 -1.01 11.89 0.31
N THR A 360 -1.74 10.96 0.91
CA THR A 360 -1.66 10.73 2.37
C THR A 360 -0.38 9.95 2.70
N ILE A 361 0.38 10.43 3.69
CA ILE A 361 1.54 9.69 4.20
C ILE A 361 1.07 8.79 5.35
N ASP A 362 0.68 7.58 5.01
CA ASP A 362 0.19 6.57 5.94
C ASP A 362 1.01 5.27 5.87
N ASN A 363 0.70 4.33 6.76
CA ASN A 363 1.40 3.04 6.82
C ASN A 363 1.15 2.16 5.60
N ARG A 364 0.04 2.35 4.90
CA ARG A 364 -0.25 1.68 3.64
C ARG A 364 0.71 2.15 2.56
N MET A 365 0.86 3.47 2.40
CA MET A 365 1.81 4.06 1.46
C MET A 365 3.25 3.72 1.81
N LEU A 366 3.60 3.65 3.09
CA LEU A 366 4.95 3.34 3.55
C LEU A 366 5.25 1.83 3.59
N SER A 367 4.30 0.95 3.29
CA SER A 367 4.49 -0.51 3.38
C SER A 367 5.68 -1.06 2.55
N PRO A 368 6.04 -0.53 1.36
CA PRO A 368 7.23 -0.97 0.66
C PRO A 368 8.53 -0.60 1.39
N ALA A 369 8.62 0.64 1.90
CA ALA A 369 9.77 1.08 2.69
C ALA A 369 9.86 0.31 4.01
N HIS A 370 8.73 0.09 4.69
CA HIS A 370 8.66 -0.72 5.90
C HIS A 370 9.15 -2.16 5.68
N THR A 371 8.72 -2.79 4.59
CA THR A 371 9.18 -4.15 4.22
C THR A 371 10.69 -4.18 4.03
N ALA A 372 11.26 -3.19 3.33
CA ALA A 372 12.71 -3.09 3.14
C ALA A 372 13.46 -2.90 4.47
N VAL A 373 12.96 -2.02 5.34
CA VAL A 373 13.56 -1.76 6.67
C VAL A 373 13.49 -2.98 7.57
N LEU A 374 12.36 -3.70 7.61
CA LEU A 374 12.24 -4.95 8.37
C LEU A 374 13.19 -6.03 7.83
N TRP A 375 13.33 -6.12 6.50
CA TRP A 375 14.28 -7.06 5.90
C TRP A 375 15.72 -6.73 6.27
N ILE A 376 16.11 -5.46 6.21
CA ILE A 376 17.44 -4.99 6.66
C ILE A 376 17.64 -5.32 8.14
N ALA A 377 16.69 -4.97 9.00
CA ALA A 377 16.77 -5.22 10.44
C ALA A 377 16.93 -6.72 10.74
N GLY A 378 16.15 -7.57 10.07
CA GLY A 378 16.23 -9.02 10.22
C GLY A 378 17.58 -9.59 9.80
N LEU A 379 18.13 -9.13 8.67
CA LEU A 379 19.47 -9.52 8.21
C LEU A 379 20.57 -9.06 9.16
N LEU A 380 20.49 -7.84 9.67
CA LEU A 380 21.47 -7.31 10.63
C LEU A 380 21.41 -8.06 11.97
N LEU A 381 20.22 -8.30 12.53
CA LEU A 381 20.06 -9.07 13.75
C LEU A 381 20.61 -10.49 13.60
N ALA A 382 20.29 -11.17 12.50
CA ALA A 382 20.82 -12.49 12.22
C ALA A 382 22.36 -12.46 12.08
N LYS A 383 22.89 -11.43 11.41
CA LYS A 383 24.33 -11.26 11.25
C LYS A 383 25.05 -10.99 12.57
N LEU A 384 24.50 -10.13 13.41
CA LEU A 384 25.02 -9.86 14.74
C LEU A 384 25.05 -11.11 15.61
N PHE A 385 24.00 -11.96 15.51
CA PHE A 385 23.96 -13.23 16.22
C PHE A 385 25.10 -14.20 15.82
N GLU A 386 25.51 -14.18 14.56
CA GLU A 386 26.57 -15.05 14.01
C GLU A 386 27.97 -14.54 14.30
N MET A 387 28.13 -13.24 14.54
CA MET A 387 29.44 -12.67 14.83
C MET A 387 30.01 -13.21 16.15
N ASP A 388 31.32 -13.28 16.19
CA ASP A 388 32.04 -13.65 17.43
C ASP A 388 32.09 -12.45 18.40
N LEU A 389 30.91 -12.19 18.98
CA LEU A 389 30.70 -11.12 19.95
C LEU A 389 30.96 -11.63 21.36
N VAL A 390 31.37 -10.72 22.26
CA VAL A 390 31.42 -11.03 23.70
C VAL A 390 30.07 -11.55 24.23
N LYS A 391 30.08 -12.53 25.10
CA LYS A 391 28.88 -13.22 25.58
C LYS A 391 27.71 -12.29 25.95
N PRO A 392 27.90 -11.19 26.74
CA PRO A 392 26.76 -10.32 27.10
C PRO A 392 26.13 -9.64 25.90
N LEU A 393 26.92 -9.25 24.87
CA LEU A 393 26.39 -8.63 23.67
C LEU A 393 25.62 -9.66 22.80
N LYS A 394 26.08 -10.90 22.74
CA LYS A 394 25.37 -11.99 22.05
C LYS A 394 24.01 -12.28 22.70
N VAL A 395 23.96 -12.31 24.04
CA VAL A 395 22.72 -12.45 24.81
C VAL A 395 21.79 -11.26 24.53
N ALA A 396 22.31 -10.03 24.49
CA ALA A 396 21.50 -8.83 24.18
C ALA A 396 20.88 -8.91 22.77
N VAL A 397 21.61 -9.40 21.78
CA VAL A 397 21.08 -9.61 20.42
C VAL A 397 19.94 -10.63 20.41
N VAL A 398 20.08 -11.75 21.13
CA VAL A 398 19.02 -12.78 21.26
C VAL A 398 17.77 -12.18 21.94
N ILE A 399 17.96 -11.45 23.04
CA ILE A 399 16.87 -10.78 23.74
C ILE A 399 16.17 -9.78 22.82
N ALA A 400 16.94 -8.99 22.04
CA ALA A 400 16.37 -8.05 21.09
C ALA A 400 15.56 -8.75 19.98
N MET A 401 16.03 -9.89 19.47
CA MET A 401 15.30 -10.69 18.47
C MET A 401 13.99 -11.24 19.03
N ILE A 402 14.03 -11.86 20.21
CA ILE A 402 12.84 -12.41 20.88
C ILE A 402 11.89 -11.29 21.26
N GLY A 403 12.42 -10.18 21.80
CA GLY A 403 11.65 -9.00 22.17
C GLY A 403 10.93 -8.36 20.98
N ALA A 404 11.63 -8.22 19.85
CA ALA A 404 11.03 -7.66 18.62
C ALA A 404 9.90 -8.55 18.08
N VAL A 405 10.15 -9.86 17.97
CA VAL A 405 9.12 -10.82 17.51
C VAL A 405 7.96 -10.89 18.47
N GLY A 406 8.23 -10.92 19.80
CA GLY A 406 7.20 -10.93 20.84
C GLY A 406 6.36 -9.65 20.84
N TRP A 407 6.99 -8.47 20.78
CA TRP A 407 6.31 -7.18 20.72
C TRP A 407 5.44 -7.04 19.47
N PHE A 408 5.99 -7.37 18.31
CA PHE A 408 5.23 -7.34 17.05
C PHE A 408 4.09 -8.35 17.08
N GLY A 409 4.36 -9.59 17.55
CA GLY A 409 3.35 -10.63 17.67
C GLY A 409 2.17 -10.23 18.56
N LEU A 410 2.44 -9.66 19.75
CA LEU A 410 1.39 -9.18 20.66
C LEU A 410 0.53 -8.07 20.03
N ARG A 411 1.17 -7.12 19.36
CA ARG A 411 0.46 -6.04 18.64
C ARG A 411 -0.39 -6.61 17.49
N THR A 412 0.19 -7.51 16.72
CA THR A 412 -0.49 -8.15 15.59
C THR A 412 -1.69 -8.97 16.03
N ILE A 413 -1.56 -9.78 17.09
CA ILE A 413 -2.69 -10.54 17.64
C ILE A 413 -3.81 -9.60 18.12
N ARG A 414 -3.47 -8.48 18.74
CA ARG A 414 -4.47 -7.47 19.14
C ARG A 414 -5.23 -6.91 17.94
N ILE A 415 -4.51 -6.53 16.89
CA ILE A 415 -5.11 -6.04 15.63
C ILE A 415 -5.99 -7.11 14.99
N VAL A 416 -5.48 -8.34 14.88
CA VAL A 416 -6.22 -9.48 14.31
C VAL A 416 -7.52 -9.74 15.07
N ARG A 417 -7.47 -9.77 16.40
CA ARG A 417 -8.68 -9.96 17.23
C ARG A 417 -9.70 -8.85 17.04
N GLN A 418 -9.24 -7.60 17.00
CA GLN A 418 -10.10 -6.45 16.74
C GLN A 418 -10.74 -6.58 15.37
N ASN A 419 -9.96 -6.77 14.29
CA ASN A 419 -10.46 -6.90 12.94
C ASN A 419 -11.47 -8.07 12.78
N ALA A 420 -11.18 -9.21 13.41
CA ALA A 420 -12.06 -10.38 13.38
C ALA A 420 -13.40 -10.15 14.10
N GLN A 421 -13.45 -9.23 15.05
CA GLN A 421 -14.68 -8.91 15.80
C GLN A 421 -15.47 -7.77 15.18
N THR A 422 -14.78 -6.71 14.71
CA THR A 422 -15.45 -5.50 14.21
C THR A 422 -15.58 -5.45 12.69
N GLY A 423 -14.86 -6.29 11.94
CA GLY A 423 -14.73 -6.18 10.49
C GLY A 423 -13.84 -4.99 10.08
N LEU A 424 -13.68 -4.78 8.77
CA LEU A 424 -12.80 -3.79 8.19
C LEU A 424 -13.50 -2.99 7.08
N GLY A 425 -13.37 -1.66 7.14
CA GLY A 425 -13.96 -0.77 6.12
C GLY A 425 -15.46 -0.97 5.98
N TYR A 426 -15.97 -1.02 4.75
CA TYR A 426 -17.40 -1.23 4.48
C TYR A 426 -17.90 -2.66 4.79
N ASN A 427 -17.00 -3.61 5.08
CA ASN A 427 -17.33 -4.91 5.64
C ASN A 427 -17.37 -4.93 7.18
N ALA A 428 -17.16 -3.78 7.83
CA ALA A 428 -17.33 -3.67 9.28
C ALA A 428 -18.79 -3.90 9.70
N VAL A 429 -18.95 -4.44 10.90
CA VAL A 429 -20.28 -4.75 11.49
C VAL A 429 -21.18 -3.51 11.50
N THR A 430 -20.63 -2.32 11.77
CA THR A 430 -21.36 -1.05 11.75
C THR A 430 -22.01 -0.73 10.40
N TRP A 431 -21.36 -1.08 9.29
CA TRP A 431 -21.92 -0.91 7.96
C TRP A 431 -22.91 -2.01 7.60
N GLN A 432 -22.62 -3.26 7.97
CA GLN A 432 -23.46 -4.41 7.66
C GLN A 432 -24.79 -4.39 8.44
N GLN A 433 -24.80 -3.80 9.64
CA GLN A 433 -25.99 -3.65 10.49
C GLN A 433 -26.69 -2.30 10.30
N SER A 434 -26.19 -1.42 9.42
CA SER A 434 -26.78 -0.11 9.16
C SER A 434 -28.21 -0.20 8.69
N GLN A 435 -29.11 0.53 9.34
CA GLN A 435 -30.51 0.66 8.96
C GLN A 435 -30.68 1.50 7.69
N LEU A 436 -29.75 2.39 7.37
CA LEU A 436 -29.79 3.22 6.16
C LEU A 436 -29.55 2.41 4.88
N ILE A 437 -28.73 1.38 4.91
CA ILE A 437 -28.38 0.61 3.70
C ILE A 437 -29.62 -0.09 3.11
N PRO A 438 -30.46 -0.82 3.88
CA PRO A 438 -31.73 -1.34 3.36
C PRO A 438 -32.68 -0.25 2.86
N ALA A 439 -32.75 0.89 3.57
CA ALA A 439 -33.60 2.01 3.17
C ALA A 439 -33.13 2.60 1.82
N ILE A 440 -31.83 2.76 1.60
CA ILE A 440 -31.27 3.21 0.31
C ILE A 440 -31.61 2.21 -0.81
N LYS A 441 -31.51 0.91 -0.55
CA LYS A 441 -31.87 -0.13 -1.53
C LYS A 441 -33.33 -0.11 -1.92
N ALA A 442 -34.23 0.26 -0.97
CA ALA A 442 -35.65 0.33 -1.19
C ALA A 442 -36.14 1.59 -1.96
N LEU A 443 -35.26 2.59 -2.14
CA LEU A 443 -35.59 3.79 -2.91
C LEU A 443 -35.81 3.45 -4.39
N PRO A 444 -36.68 4.18 -5.11
CA PRO A 444 -36.91 4.00 -6.55
C PRO A 444 -35.57 4.07 -7.33
N GLU A 445 -35.43 3.27 -8.38
CA GLU A 445 -34.17 3.20 -9.17
C GLU A 445 -33.75 4.56 -9.77
N GLY A 446 -34.74 5.38 -10.18
CA GLY A 446 -34.50 6.72 -10.74
C GLY A 446 -34.19 7.80 -9.70
N GLN A 447 -34.27 7.52 -8.40
CA GLN A 447 -33.99 8.51 -7.36
C GLN A 447 -32.50 8.87 -7.35
N LYS A 448 -32.16 10.13 -7.64
CA LYS A 448 -30.82 10.65 -7.53
C LYS A 448 -30.38 10.74 -6.07
N LEU A 449 -29.16 10.38 -5.80
CA LEU A 449 -28.58 10.31 -4.46
C LEU A 449 -27.36 11.22 -4.35
N VAL A 450 -27.23 11.89 -3.20
CA VAL A 450 -26.06 12.68 -2.81
C VAL A 450 -25.59 12.18 -1.45
N THR A 451 -24.29 12.01 -1.24
CA THR A 451 -23.78 11.48 0.04
C THR A 451 -22.33 11.86 0.30
N ASN A 452 -21.96 11.92 1.59
CA ASN A 452 -20.57 12.02 2.01
C ASN A 452 -19.77 10.70 1.86
N GLU A 453 -20.46 9.58 1.55
CA GLU A 453 -19.87 8.24 1.44
C GLU A 453 -20.26 7.55 0.11
N THR A 454 -19.93 8.18 -1.01
CA THR A 454 -20.28 7.70 -2.36
C THR A 454 -19.82 6.26 -2.62
N MET A 455 -18.61 5.91 -2.18
CA MET A 455 -18.05 4.57 -2.39
C MET A 455 -18.67 3.52 -1.48
N ALA A 456 -19.12 3.89 -0.27
CA ALA A 456 -19.87 2.99 0.60
C ALA A 456 -21.23 2.68 0.01
N VAL A 457 -21.95 3.69 -0.47
CA VAL A 457 -23.26 3.52 -1.14
C VAL A 457 -23.11 2.65 -2.37
N LEU A 458 -22.12 2.93 -3.24
CA LEU A 458 -21.85 2.13 -4.42
C LEU A 458 -21.57 0.66 -4.06
N TYR A 459 -20.67 0.43 -3.09
CA TYR A 459 -20.28 -0.93 -2.68
C TYR A 459 -21.43 -1.73 -2.07
N LEU A 460 -22.17 -1.10 -1.13
CA LEU A 460 -23.17 -1.81 -0.33
C LEU A 460 -24.53 -1.93 -1.03
N THR A 461 -24.84 -1.03 -1.97
CA THR A 461 -26.14 -0.96 -2.61
C THR A 461 -26.13 -1.13 -4.12
N GLY A 462 -24.96 -0.99 -4.77
CA GLY A 462 -24.83 -0.95 -6.23
C GLY A 462 -25.27 0.37 -6.85
N ARG A 463 -25.73 1.36 -6.05
CA ARG A 463 -26.22 2.66 -6.54
C ARG A 463 -25.08 3.67 -6.61
N VAL A 464 -25.11 4.47 -7.64
CA VAL A 464 -24.18 5.60 -7.81
C VAL A 464 -24.77 6.82 -7.12
N ALA A 465 -23.94 7.62 -6.47
CA ALA A 465 -24.35 8.84 -5.78
C ALA A 465 -23.36 9.97 -6.07
N GLU A 466 -23.86 11.20 -6.15
CA GLU A 466 -23.05 12.40 -6.23
C GLU A 466 -22.35 12.69 -4.89
N PRO A 467 -21.13 13.23 -4.91
CA PRO A 467 -20.48 13.68 -3.68
C PRO A 467 -21.19 14.93 -3.12
N VAL A 468 -21.29 14.97 -1.81
CA VAL A 468 -21.86 16.11 -1.06
C VAL A 468 -21.28 17.45 -1.47
N ALA A 469 -20.01 17.47 -1.81
CA ALA A 469 -19.29 18.67 -2.19
C ALA A 469 -19.89 19.44 -3.37
N GLU A 470 -20.61 18.74 -4.22
CA GLU A 470 -21.16 19.29 -5.46
C GLU A 470 -22.53 19.94 -5.28
N ILE A 471 -23.16 19.83 -4.11
CA ILE A 471 -24.49 20.40 -3.84
C ILE A 471 -24.49 21.69 -3.04
N TYR A 472 -23.35 22.12 -2.52
CA TYR A 472 -23.24 23.33 -1.68
C TYR A 472 -22.14 24.27 -2.17
N SER A 473 -22.44 25.09 -3.18
CA SER A 473 -21.52 26.13 -3.64
C SER A 473 -21.38 27.31 -2.66
N ASP A 474 -22.42 27.54 -1.85
CA ASP A 474 -22.54 28.64 -0.88
C ASP A 474 -22.09 28.26 0.54
N ARG A 475 -21.91 26.96 0.82
CA ARG A 475 -21.44 26.47 2.11
C ARG A 475 -20.03 25.90 1.96
N PRO A 476 -19.03 26.39 2.69
CA PRO A 476 -17.67 25.84 2.65
C PRO A 476 -17.63 24.50 3.38
N VAL A 477 -18.12 23.44 2.73
CA VAL A 477 -18.24 22.11 3.33
C VAL A 477 -16.90 21.39 3.28
N TYR A 478 -16.20 21.51 2.16
CA TYR A 478 -14.86 20.96 1.99
C TYR A 478 -13.95 22.02 1.36
N PRO A 479 -12.83 22.41 2.00
CA PRO A 479 -11.89 23.39 1.43
C PRO A 479 -11.18 22.86 0.18
N PHE A 480 -11.44 21.61 -0.24
CA PHE A 480 -10.73 20.92 -1.30
C PHE A 480 -11.59 20.64 -2.55
N THR A 481 -12.82 21.09 -2.60
CA THR A 481 -13.78 20.62 -3.60
C THR A 481 -13.87 21.45 -4.87
N ARG A 482 -13.21 22.60 -4.95
CA ARG A 482 -13.12 23.37 -6.18
C ARG A 482 -11.67 23.48 -6.64
N TYR A 483 -11.32 22.59 -7.51
CA TYR A 483 -10.10 22.68 -8.32
C TYR A 483 -10.48 22.77 -9.79
N GLY A 484 -10.72 23.96 -10.18
CA GLY A 484 -10.84 24.42 -11.53
C GLY A 484 -11.16 25.92 -11.47
N ASP A 485 -10.35 26.76 -12.07
CA ASP A 485 -10.59 28.20 -12.24
C ASP A 485 -11.79 28.48 -13.18
N GLY A 486 -12.78 27.61 -13.20
CA GLY A 486 -14.01 27.80 -13.95
C GLY A 486 -14.94 28.77 -13.21
N PRO A 487 -15.69 29.61 -13.94
CA PRO A 487 -16.73 30.44 -13.33
C PRO A 487 -17.71 29.54 -12.59
N VAL A 488 -18.12 29.98 -11.40
CA VAL A 488 -19.13 29.35 -10.57
C VAL A 488 -20.46 29.38 -11.30
N GLY A 489 -20.66 28.44 -12.23
CA GLY A 489 -21.98 28.12 -12.76
C GLY A 489 -22.72 27.26 -11.74
N ALA A 490 -24.04 27.34 -11.68
CA ALA A 490 -24.83 26.43 -10.87
C ALA A 490 -24.50 24.99 -11.27
N ASP A 491 -23.93 24.21 -10.34
CA ASP A 491 -23.65 22.80 -10.55
C ASP A 491 -25.00 22.09 -10.78
N PRO A 492 -25.18 21.25 -11.82
CA PRO A 492 -26.41 20.51 -12.03
C PRO A 492 -26.85 19.71 -10.80
N ALA A 493 -25.92 19.14 -10.05
CA ALA A 493 -26.21 18.41 -8.81
C ALA A 493 -26.75 19.31 -7.70
N GLU A 494 -26.27 20.57 -7.59
CA GLU A 494 -26.80 21.57 -6.66
C GLU A 494 -28.22 22.00 -7.04
N ALA A 495 -28.47 22.24 -8.33
CA ALA A 495 -29.78 22.60 -8.82
C ALA A 495 -30.80 21.47 -8.58
N ASP A 496 -30.45 20.22 -8.91
CA ASP A 496 -31.29 19.06 -8.66
C ASP A 496 -31.59 18.88 -7.16
N PHE A 497 -30.62 19.11 -6.29
CA PHE A 497 -30.84 19.01 -4.84
C PHE A 497 -31.76 20.10 -4.31
N LYS A 498 -31.55 21.35 -4.72
CA LYS A 498 -32.38 22.51 -4.31
C LYS A 498 -33.83 22.43 -4.84
N GLN A 499 -34.06 21.67 -5.90
CA GLN A 499 -35.38 21.37 -6.44
C GLN A 499 -36.00 20.09 -5.85
N ALA A 500 -35.42 19.50 -4.82
CA ALA A 500 -35.80 18.24 -4.20
C ALA A 500 -35.85 17.03 -5.15
N HIS A 501 -35.12 17.08 -6.28
CA HIS A 501 -35.00 15.96 -7.21
C HIS A 501 -33.97 14.92 -6.75
N SER A 502 -33.10 15.27 -5.82
CA SER A 502 -32.13 14.35 -5.22
C SER A 502 -32.29 14.26 -3.71
N LEU A 503 -31.95 13.09 -3.16
CA LEU A 503 -32.00 12.78 -1.73
C LEU A 503 -30.58 12.83 -1.16
N LEU A 504 -30.37 13.63 -0.12
CA LEU A 504 -29.12 13.70 0.60
C LEU A 504 -29.07 12.62 1.69
N ILE A 505 -28.02 11.82 1.69
CA ILE A 505 -27.74 10.79 2.67
C ILE A 505 -26.45 11.18 3.41
N VAL A 506 -26.57 11.46 4.70
CA VAL A 506 -25.44 11.85 5.55
C VAL A 506 -25.15 10.72 6.52
N PHE A 507 -23.96 10.16 6.43
CA PHE A 507 -23.45 9.20 7.40
C PHE A 507 -22.64 9.90 8.49
N ASP A 508 -22.61 9.33 9.70
CA ASP A 508 -21.90 9.88 10.87
C ASP A 508 -20.40 10.05 10.66
N THR A 509 -19.84 9.40 9.63
CA THR A 509 -18.46 9.62 9.19
C THR A 509 -18.19 11.07 8.79
N LEU A 510 -19.24 11.88 8.47
CA LEU A 510 -19.12 13.30 8.15
C LEU A 510 -18.44 14.08 9.28
N GLU A 511 -18.81 13.84 10.54
CA GLU A 511 -18.20 14.51 11.68
C GLU A 511 -16.69 14.19 11.77
N SER A 512 -16.30 12.94 11.54
CA SER A 512 -14.89 12.55 11.54
C SER A 512 -14.12 13.15 10.38
N GLN A 513 -14.74 13.29 9.20
CA GLN A 513 -14.18 13.98 8.04
C GLN A 513 -13.99 15.47 8.35
N PHE A 514 -14.98 16.12 8.95
CA PHE A 514 -14.93 17.52 9.36
C PHE A 514 -13.92 17.76 10.48
N LYS A 515 -13.72 16.79 11.39
CA LYS A 515 -12.73 16.91 12.46
C LYS A 515 -11.30 17.06 11.93
N SER A 516 -11.00 16.44 10.81
CA SER A 516 -9.69 16.59 10.14
C SER A 516 -9.48 17.98 9.55
N ILE A 517 -10.57 18.73 9.28
CA ILE A 517 -10.56 20.04 8.62
C ILE A 517 -10.77 21.17 9.63
N TYR A 518 -11.79 21.04 10.48
CA TYR A 518 -12.29 22.08 11.37
C TYR A 518 -11.93 21.87 12.84
N ALA A 519 -11.23 20.78 13.18
CA ALA A 519 -10.83 20.41 14.54
C ALA A 519 -12.01 20.43 15.52
N GLU A 520 -11.98 21.31 16.53
CA GLU A 520 -13.01 21.41 17.58
C GLU A 520 -14.38 21.91 17.05
N LYS A 521 -14.40 22.61 15.90
CA LYS A 521 -15.65 23.11 15.29
C LYS A 521 -16.35 22.10 14.38
N ALA A 522 -15.88 20.86 14.32
CA ALA A 522 -16.40 19.83 13.41
C ALA A 522 -17.90 19.55 13.63
N ALA A 523 -18.33 19.37 14.88
CA ALA A 523 -19.72 19.07 15.22
C ALA A 523 -20.65 20.24 14.88
N GLU A 524 -20.23 21.49 15.15
CA GLU A 524 -20.96 22.70 14.77
C GLU A 524 -21.13 22.77 13.24
N ARG A 525 -20.07 22.52 12.49
CA ARG A 525 -20.10 22.55 11.01
C ARG A 525 -20.94 21.43 10.43
N ALA A 526 -20.90 20.22 10.98
CA ALA A 526 -21.74 19.12 10.56
C ALA A 526 -23.24 19.42 10.78
N LYS A 527 -23.57 20.10 11.88
CA LYS A 527 -24.95 20.54 12.17
C LYS A 527 -25.41 21.62 11.18
N VAL A 528 -24.59 22.65 10.93
CA VAL A 528 -24.90 23.69 9.94
C VAL A 528 -25.09 23.10 8.54
N PHE A 529 -24.40 22.01 8.22
CA PHE A 529 -24.52 21.34 6.95
C PHE A 529 -25.92 20.80 6.66
N THR A 530 -26.62 20.27 7.67
CA THR A 530 -27.98 19.72 7.55
C THR A 530 -29.08 20.68 8.03
N ASP A 531 -28.72 21.89 8.47
CA ASP A 531 -29.65 22.87 8.99
C ASP A 531 -30.66 23.33 7.91
N GLY A 532 -31.91 23.40 8.28
CA GLY A 532 -33.01 23.75 7.37
C GLY A 532 -33.47 22.63 6.42
N LEU A 533 -32.83 21.43 6.44
CA LEU A 533 -33.28 20.30 5.62
C LEU A 533 -34.41 19.50 6.27
N ARG A 534 -35.29 18.95 5.42
CA ARG A 534 -36.39 18.07 5.88
C ARG A 534 -35.88 16.64 6.04
N VAL A 535 -35.93 16.13 7.26
CA VAL A 535 -35.57 14.73 7.53
C VAL A 535 -36.65 13.78 6.98
N VAL A 536 -36.22 12.73 6.28
CA VAL A 536 -37.08 11.69 5.69
C VAL A 536 -36.96 10.38 6.46
N ALA A 537 -35.72 10.02 6.85
CA ALA A 537 -35.46 8.81 7.61
C ALA A 537 -34.23 9.00 8.50
N PHE A 538 -34.23 8.33 9.63
CA PHE A 538 -33.08 8.17 10.51
C PHE A 538 -32.61 6.73 10.50
N GLY A 539 -31.30 6.54 10.71
CA GLY A 539 -30.69 5.25 10.98
C GLY A 539 -29.71 5.37 12.14
N ASP A 540 -29.17 4.25 12.53
CA ASP A 540 -28.17 4.12 13.59
C ASP A 540 -26.80 4.78 13.28
N ASN A 541 -26.53 5.05 12.00
CA ASN A 541 -25.26 5.62 11.53
C ASN A 541 -25.45 6.80 10.56
N GLY A 542 -26.57 7.51 10.62
CA GLY A 542 -26.83 8.71 9.82
C GLY A 542 -28.31 8.97 9.53
N ALA A 543 -28.58 9.84 8.57
CA ALA A 543 -29.93 10.24 8.20
C ALA A 543 -30.06 10.60 6.71
N MET A 544 -31.31 10.61 6.24
CA MET A 544 -31.70 11.03 4.88
C MET A 544 -32.47 12.34 4.94
N TYR A 545 -32.24 13.21 3.99
CA TYR A 545 -32.82 14.56 3.93
C TYR A 545 -33.23 14.92 2.51
N PHE A 546 -34.35 15.65 2.42
CA PHE A 546 -34.72 16.44 1.24
C PHE A 546 -34.51 17.93 1.49
N TYR A 547 -34.25 18.65 0.41
CA TYR A 547 -34.29 20.12 0.43
C TYR A 547 -35.78 20.55 0.58
N PRO A 548 -36.09 21.45 1.54
CA PRO A 548 -37.46 21.92 1.69
C PRO A 548 -37.79 22.82 0.49
N VAL A 549 -38.68 22.35 -0.36
CA VAL A 549 -39.28 23.16 -1.43
C VAL A 549 -40.66 23.62 -0.89
N ASP A 550 -40.87 24.93 -0.84
CA ASP A 550 -42.19 25.50 -0.58
C ASP A 550 -43.04 25.28 -1.82
N PHE A 551 -43.97 24.32 -1.74
CA PHE A 551 -44.99 24.09 -2.77
C PHE A 551 -46.09 25.17 -2.78
N SER A 552 -45.80 26.39 -2.33
CA SER A 552 -46.75 27.48 -2.24
C SER A 552 -46.98 28.23 -3.55
N ASP A 553 -46.29 27.87 -4.64
CA ASP A 553 -46.32 28.59 -5.93
C ASP A 553 -46.83 27.73 -7.11
N GLU A 554 -47.65 26.67 -6.87
CA GLU A 554 -48.47 26.03 -7.92
C GLU A 554 -49.95 26.38 -7.79
#